data_b9cae69e83106afa5c04f39277fbb46c
#
_entry.id   b9cae69e83106afa5c04f39277fbb46c
#
_cell.length_a   1.000
_cell.length_b   1.000
_cell.length_c   1.000
_cell.angle_alpha   90.00
_cell.angle_beta   90.00
_cell.angle_gamma   90.00
#
_symmetry.space_group_name_H-M   'P 1'
#
loop_
_entity.id
_entity.type
_entity.pdbx_description
1 polymer ?
#
loop_
_entity_poly.entity_id
_entity_poly.type
_entity_poly.pdbx_seq_one_letter_code
_entity_poly.pdbx_strand_id
1 'polypeptide(L)' 'MSELLWVVIRQDDNGNRYRVGRYATREEAERIADALDARGHRQLYVVERIDQRAS' A
#
# COMPACT_ATOMS: atom_id res chain seq x y z
N MET A 1 -3.51 -19.57 -12.00
CA MET A 1 -3.23 -19.12 -10.64
C MET A 1 -3.58 -17.68 -10.47
N SER A 2 -4.29 -17.37 -9.44
CA SER A 2 -4.57 -15.99 -9.17
C SER A 2 -3.37 -15.37 -8.48
N GLU A 3 -3.06 -14.18 -8.86
CA GLU A 3 -1.97 -13.45 -8.27
C GLU A 3 -2.52 -12.30 -7.48
N LEU A 4 -2.40 -12.39 -6.18
CA LEU A 4 -2.82 -11.31 -5.30
C LEU A 4 -1.60 -10.49 -4.93
N LEU A 5 -1.72 -9.23 -5.11
CA LEU A 5 -0.69 -8.29 -4.71
C LEU A 5 -1.23 -7.37 -3.64
N TRP A 6 -0.32 -6.88 -2.86
CA TRP A 6 -0.63 -5.94 -1.80
C TRP A 6 0.01 -4.62 -2.16
N VAL A 7 -0.75 -3.55 -2.06
CA VAL A 7 -0.29 -2.23 -2.47
C VAL A 7 -0.33 -1.30 -1.27
N VAL A 8 0.73 -0.54 -1.12
CA VAL A 8 0.76 0.52 -0.12
C VAL A 8 0.38 1.80 -0.83
N ILE A 9 -0.63 2.50 -0.30
CA ILE A 9 -1.15 3.72 -0.90
C ILE A 9 -0.99 4.84 0.11
N ARG A 10 -0.44 5.96 -0.36
CA ARG A 10 -0.33 7.16 0.43
C ARG A 10 -1.48 8.08 0.06
N GLN A 11 -2.19 8.56 1.05
CA GLN A 11 -3.28 9.49 0.84
C GLN A 11 -2.97 10.81 1.54
N ASP A 12 -3.02 11.89 0.79
CA ASP A 12 -2.72 13.19 1.36
C ASP A 12 -3.99 13.87 1.88
N ASP A 13 -3.82 15.08 2.40
CA ASP A 13 -4.93 15.81 3.01
C ASP A 13 -5.99 16.23 1.99
N ASN A 14 -5.61 16.27 0.75
CA ASN A 14 -6.53 16.68 -0.31
C ASN A 14 -7.31 15.50 -0.88
N GLY A 15 -7.05 14.31 -0.36
CA GLY A 15 -7.72 13.13 -0.84
C GLY A 15 -7.05 12.46 -2.03
N ASN A 16 -5.89 12.96 -2.43
CA ASN A 16 -5.14 12.33 -3.52
C ASN A 16 -4.50 11.05 -3.03
N ARG A 17 -4.51 10.05 -3.88
CA ARG A 17 -3.98 8.73 -3.53
C ARG A 17 -2.86 8.37 -4.50
N TYR A 18 -1.75 7.91 -3.93
CA TYR A 18 -0.56 7.56 -4.70
C TYR A 18 -0.09 6.18 -4.32
N ARG A 19 0.23 5.37 -5.31
CA ARG A 19 0.80 4.07 -5.05
C ARG A 19 2.26 4.22 -4.66
N VAL A 20 2.59 3.73 -3.49
CA VAL A 20 3.97 3.77 -3.01
C VAL A 20 4.74 2.55 -3.53
N GLY A 21 4.10 1.38 -3.51
CA GLY A 21 4.75 0.17 -3.98
C GLY A 21 3.82 -1.01 -3.93
N ARG A 22 4.26 -2.10 -4.58
CA ARG A 22 3.52 -3.34 -4.61
C ARG A 22 4.35 -4.44 -3.98
N TYR A 23 3.70 -5.33 -3.25
CA TYR A 23 4.38 -6.35 -2.48
C TYR A 23 3.64 -7.68 -2.62
N ALA A 24 4.38 -8.76 -2.46
CA ALA A 24 3.82 -10.09 -2.65
C ALA A 24 2.98 -10.54 -1.46
N THR A 25 3.26 -10.02 -0.28
CA THR A 25 2.54 -10.42 0.92
C THR A 25 2.02 -9.21 1.67
N ARG A 26 0.95 -9.45 2.42
CA ARG A 26 0.39 -8.40 3.25
C ARG A 26 1.36 -7.95 4.33
N GLU A 27 2.08 -8.90 4.92
CA GLU A 27 3.03 -8.57 5.97
C GLU A 27 4.09 -7.62 5.48
N GLU A 28 4.59 -7.86 4.28
CA GLU A 28 5.60 -7.01 3.70
C GLU A 28 5.05 -5.60 3.47
N ALA A 29 3.85 -5.52 2.92
CA ALA A 29 3.22 -4.23 2.66
C ALA A 29 2.99 -3.47 3.95
N GLU A 30 2.52 -4.16 4.99
CA GLU A 30 2.27 -3.50 6.26
C GLU A 30 3.55 -3.03 6.91
N ARG A 31 4.62 -3.79 6.75
CA ARG A 31 5.92 -3.38 7.29
C ARG A 31 6.40 -2.10 6.63
N ILE A 32 6.20 -1.99 5.33
CA ILE A 32 6.59 -0.78 4.61
C ILE A 32 5.72 0.40 5.03
N ALA A 33 4.42 0.18 5.14
CA ALA A 33 3.52 1.24 5.56
C ALA A 33 3.87 1.75 6.95
N ASP A 34 4.20 0.83 7.87
CA ASP A 34 4.58 1.20 9.22
C ASP A 34 5.89 2.00 9.22
N ALA A 35 6.85 1.59 8.40
CA ALA A 35 8.13 2.29 8.34
C ALA A 35 7.95 3.70 7.82
N LEU A 36 7.08 3.89 6.85
CA LEU A 36 6.81 5.22 6.31
C LEU A 36 6.08 6.08 7.32
N ASP A 37 5.13 5.49 8.03
CA ASP A 37 4.37 6.22 9.04
C ASP A 37 5.29 6.66 10.18
N ALA A 38 6.26 5.84 10.52
CA ALA A 38 7.18 6.13 11.62
C ALA A 38 8.07 7.32 11.34
N ARG A 39 8.15 7.77 10.09
CA ARG A 39 8.96 8.93 9.76
C ARG A 39 8.28 10.24 10.09
N GLY A 40 7.08 10.18 10.65
CA GLY A 40 6.39 11.37 11.05
C GLY A 40 5.67 12.10 9.95
N HIS A 41 5.42 11.45 8.86
CA HIS A 41 4.64 12.05 7.79
C HIS A 41 3.19 12.15 8.24
N ARG A 42 2.54 13.23 7.85
CA ARG A 42 1.14 13.41 8.20
C ARG A 42 0.19 12.72 7.25
N GLN A 43 0.72 11.89 6.40
CA GLN A 43 -0.08 11.25 5.38
C GLN A 43 -0.53 9.90 5.85
N LEU A 44 -1.67 9.49 5.35
CA LEU A 44 -2.24 8.20 5.68
C LEU A 44 -1.68 7.15 4.73
N TYR A 45 -1.21 6.04 5.28
CA TYR A 45 -0.75 4.92 4.48
C TYR A 45 -1.72 3.77 4.65
N VAL A 46 -2.19 3.26 3.54
CA VAL A 46 -3.20 2.21 3.50
C VAL A 46 -2.66 1.02 2.73
N VAL A 47 -2.91 -0.17 3.24
CA VAL A 47 -2.55 -1.41 2.54
C VAL A 47 -3.83 -1.98 1.92
N GLU A 48 -3.79 -2.18 0.61
CA GLU A 48 -4.93 -2.73 -0.11
C GLU A 48 -4.52 -3.95 -0.89
N ARG A 49 -5.45 -4.87 -1.02
CA ARG A 49 -5.23 -6.08 -1.79
C ARG A 49 -5.73 -5.87 -3.22
N ILE A 50 -4.89 -6.23 -4.17
CA ILE A 50 -5.23 -6.14 -5.57
C ILE A 50 -5.16 -7.52 -6.18
N ASP A 51 -6.22 -7.92 -6.87
CA ASP A 51 -6.23 -9.15 -7.61
C ASP A 51 -5.77 -8.83 -9.03
N GLN A 52 -4.60 -9.33 -9.39
CA GLN A 52 -4.02 -9.06 -10.69
C GLN A 52 -4.40 -10.08 -11.74
N ARG A 53 -5.24 -11.01 -11.39
CA ARG A 53 -5.65 -11.99 -12.39
C ARG A 53 -6.36 -11.29 -13.53
N ALA A 54 -5.85 -11.50 -14.73
CA ALA A 54 -6.47 -10.89 -15.89
C ALA A 54 -7.85 -11.47 -16.09
N SER A 55 -8.76 -10.65 -16.41
CA SER A 55 -10.12 -11.08 -16.66
C SER A 55 -10.46 -10.91 -18.12
#